data_8b1cb079511ebe12dd0e9a752bd9b9b3
#
_entry.id   8b1cb079511ebe12dd0e9a752bd9b9b3
#
_cell.length_a   1.000
_cell.length_b   1.000
_cell.length_c   1.000
_cell.angle_alpha   90.00
_cell.angle_beta   90.00
_cell.angle_gamma   90.00
#
_symmetry.space_group_name_H-M   'P 1'
#
loop_
_entity.id
_entity.type
_entity.pdbx_description
1 polymer ?
#
loop_
_entity_poly.entity_id
_entity_poly.type
_entity_poly.pdbx_seq_one_letter_code
_entity_poly.pdbx_strand_id
1 'polypeptide(L)' 'MGMGVKHYFRDGKEYKGAMHKHPDGTLMTGKSMSKNSKKLYHFGELSKTAQRKARSNW' A
#
# COMPACT_ATOMS: atom_id res chain seq x y z
N MET A 1 -19.86 -0.30 -1.26
CA MET A 1 -19.28 -0.13 -1.10
C MET A 1 -18.23 0.19 -1.10
N GLY A 2 -17.79 0.35 -0.98
CA GLY A 2 -16.81 0.90 -0.84
C GLY A 2 -15.61 0.72 -1.01
N MET A 3 -15.53 0.68 -1.26
CA MET A 3 -14.58 0.48 -1.24
C MET A 3 -13.52 0.96 -1.07
N GLY A 4 -12.99 0.70 -0.87
CA GLY A 4 -11.77 1.22 -0.43
C GLY A 4 -10.76 1.42 -1.51
N VAL A 5 -9.83 2.29 -1.22
CA VAL A 5 -8.71 2.55 -2.11
C VAL A 5 -7.70 1.43 -1.95
N LYS A 6 -7.18 0.93 -3.07
CA LYS A 6 -6.13 -0.07 -3.03
C LYS A 6 -4.81 0.54 -2.59
N HIS A 7 -4.05 -0.21 -1.82
CA HIS A 7 -2.72 0.21 -1.38
C HIS A 7 -1.70 -0.84 -1.82
N TYR A 8 -0.50 -0.38 -2.13
CA TYR A 8 0.51 -1.23 -2.76
C TYR A 8 1.84 -1.15 -2.02
N PHE A 9 2.61 -2.22 -2.12
CA PHE A 9 4.01 -2.17 -1.73
C PHE A 9 4.78 -1.36 -2.77
N ARG A 10 6.01 -1.00 -2.40
CA ARG A 10 6.84 -0.18 -3.26
C ARG A 10 7.04 -0.78 -4.66
N ASP A 11 7.01 -2.10 -4.77
CA ASP A 11 7.21 -2.77 -6.04
C ASP A 11 5.93 -2.90 -6.87
N GLY A 12 4.81 -2.42 -6.35
CA GLY A 12 3.55 -2.48 -7.06
C GLY A 12 2.64 -3.63 -6.67
N LYS A 13 3.07 -4.47 -5.74
CA LYS A 13 2.23 -5.59 -5.29
C LYS A 13 1.13 -5.07 -4.36
N GLU A 14 -0.12 -5.43 -4.64
CA GLU A 14 -1.23 -4.99 -3.82
C GLU A 14 -1.20 -5.63 -2.44
N TYR A 15 -1.50 -4.83 -1.41
CA TYR A 15 -1.61 -5.30 -0.04
C TYR A 15 -3.08 -5.28 0.38
N LYS A 16 -3.57 -6.40 0.86
CA LYS A 16 -4.97 -6.54 1.25
C LYS A 16 -5.17 -6.77 2.75
N GLY A 17 -4.10 -6.83 3.52
CA GLY A 17 -4.20 -7.10 4.95
C GLY A 17 -4.53 -5.87 5.78
N ALA A 18 -4.41 -6.02 7.09
CA ALA A 18 -4.63 -4.92 8.01
C ALA A 18 -3.54 -3.85 7.83
N MET A 19 -3.91 -2.61 8.08
CA MET A 19 -2.97 -1.51 7.98
C MET A 19 -3.32 -0.44 9.01
N HIS A 20 -2.35 0.41 9.34
CA HIS A 20 -2.58 1.51 10.28
C HIS A 20 -1.97 2.78 9.70
N LYS A 21 -2.53 3.91 10.11
CA LYS A 21 -2.10 5.22 9.63
C LYS A 21 -1.37 5.96 10.73
N HIS A 22 -0.20 6.49 10.38
CA HIS A 22 0.57 7.33 11.29
C HIS A 22 0.03 8.76 11.29
N PRO A 23 0.35 9.53 12.33
CA PRO A 23 -0.10 10.94 12.39
C PRO A 23 0.37 11.78 11.21
N ASP A 24 1.47 11.40 10.58
CA ASP A 24 1.98 12.13 9.42
C ASP A 24 1.29 11.75 8.11
N GLY A 25 0.34 10.82 8.16
CA GLY A 25 -0.39 10.38 6.98
C GLY A 25 0.15 9.12 6.33
N THR A 26 1.27 8.59 6.82
CA THR A 26 1.86 7.39 6.25
C THR A 26 1.06 6.15 6.61
N LEU A 27 0.79 5.30 5.63
CA LEU A 27 0.14 4.01 5.86
C LEU A 27 1.19 2.91 5.92
N MET A 28 1.03 2.01 6.88
CA MET A 28 1.95 0.90 7.08
C MET A 28 1.17 -0.38 7.26
N THR A 29 1.82 -1.50 6.96
CA THR A 29 1.18 -2.81 7.13
C THR A 29 1.01 -3.16 8.61
N GLY A 30 -0.03 -3.96 8.91
CA GLY A 30 -0.29 -4.44 10.26
C GLY A 30 -1.25 -3.55 11.02
N LYS A 31 -1.80 -4.07 12.12
CA LYS A 31 -2.75 -3.31 12.94
C LYS A 31 -2.06 -2.23 13.77
N SER A 32 -0.79 -2.42 14.08
CA SER A 32 -0.03 -1.46 14.86
C SER A 32 1.42 -1.52 14.40
N MET A 33 2.19 -0.52 14.82
CA MET A 33 3.59 -0.45 14.44
C MET A 33 4.36 -1.68 14.95
N SER A 34 5.18 -2.25 14.09
CA SER A 34 6.05 -3.35 14.45
C SER A 34 7.30 -3.29 13.60
N LYS A 35 8.29 -4.14 13.96
CA LYS A 35 9.53 -4.21 13.19
C LYS A 35 9.30 -4.63 11.75
N ASN A 36 8.22 -5.36 11.50
CA ASN A 36 7.93 -5.87 10.17
C ASN A 36 6.98 -5.01 9.38
N SER A 37 6.55 -3.88 9.94
CA SER A 37 5.66 -2.97 9.22
C SER A 37 6.37 -2.38 8.02
N LYS A 38 5.69 -2.35 6.89
CA LYS A 38 6.25 -1.80 5.66
C LYS A 38 5.37 -0.67 5.17
N LYS A 39 5.99 0.37 4.62
CA LYS A 39 5.24 1.50 4.10
C LYS A 39 4.41 1.09 2.90
N LEU A 40 3.18 1.59 2.85
CA LEU A 40 2.26 1.34 1.75
C LEU A 40 2.13 2.60 0.91
N TYR A 41 1.80 2.41 -0.36
CA TYR A 41 1.72 3.49 -1.34
C TYR A 41 0.39 3.44 -2.07
N HIS A 42 -0.11 4.60 -2.47
CA HIS A 42 -1.22 4.67 -3.40
C HIS A 42 -0.68 4.45 -4.81
N PHE A 43 -1.58 4.06 -5.73
CA PHE A 43 -1.15 3.77 -7.10
C PHE A 43 -0.37 4.94 -7.70
N GLY A 44 -0.87 6.15 -7.53
CA GLY A 44 -0.23 7.35 -8.09
C GLY A 44 1.13 7.66 -7.50
N GLU A 45 1.45 7.08 -6.35
CA GLU A 45 2.75 7.29 -5.70
C GLU A 45 3.81 6.29 -6.15
N LEU A 46 3.40 5.28 -6.90
CA LEU A 46 4.33 4.25 -7.37
C LEU A 46 5.13 4.76 -8.56
N SER A 47 6.34 4.19 -8.72
CA SER A 47 7.10 4.43 -9.93
C SER A 47 6.35 3.86 -11.14
N LYS A 48 6.74 4.28 -12.34
CA LYS A 48 6.08 3.78 -13.54
C LYS A 48 6.18 2.26 -13.66
N THR A 49 7.32 1.70 -13.30
CA THR A 49 7.50 0.26 -13.32
C THR A 49 6.57 -0.43 -12.33
N ALA A 50 6.48 0.11 -11.12
CA ALA A 50 5.59 -0.45 -10.10
C ALA A 50 4.12 -0.32 -10.52
N GLN A 51 3.74 0.79 -11.13
CA GLN A 51 2.38 0.97 -11.61
C GLN A 51 2.03 -0.07 -12.68
N ARG A 52 2.97 -0.37 -13.54
CA ARG A 52 2.76 -1.39 -14.57
C ARG A 52 2.53 -2.75 -13.93
N LYS A 53 3.32 -3.10 -12.92
CA LYS A 53 3.13 -4.36 -12.22
C LYS A 53 1.78 -4.40 -11.50
N ALA A 54 1.38 -3.30 -10.88
CA ALA A 54 0.10 -3.23 -10.19
C ALA A 54 -1.05 -3.44 -11.17
N ARG A 55 -0.98 -2.81 -12.33
CA ARG A 55 -2.03 -2.91 -13.33
C ARG A 55 -2.13 -4.32 -13.92
N SER A 56 -1.01 -5.02 -14.02
CA SER A 56 -1.05 -6.36 -14.58
C SER A 56 -1.71 -7.36 -13.64
N ASN A 57 -1.90 -6.99 -12.39
CA ASN A 57 -2.53 -7.83 -11.38
C ASN A 57 -3.97 -7.43 -11.07
N TRP A 58 -4.52 -6.51 -11.82
CA TRP A 58 -5.91 -6.06 -11.61
C TRP A 58 -6.92 -7.08 -12.11
#